data_45085017de889ad50edcb100d6774819
#
_entry.id   45085017de889ad50edcb100d6774819
#
_cell.length_a   1.000
_cell.length_b   1.000
_cell.length_c   1.000
_cell.angle_alpha   90.00
_cell.angle_beta   90.00
_cell.angle_gamma   90.00
#
_symmetry.space_group_name_H-M   'P 1'
#
loop_
_entity.id
_entity.type
_entity.pdbx_description
1 polymer ?
#
loop_
_entity_poly.entity_id
_entity_poly.type
_entity_poly.pdbx_seq_one_letter_code
_entity_poly.pdbx_strand_id
1 'polypeptide(L)'
;MTARAIIIGAPRSGSGKTSVTIGILRALTRRGLKVRGAKSGPDYIDPGFHTAATGLSGVNLDSWAMPPSLLNALAAQQADDTDFVILESAMGLFDGIPAAPGRTGSAADLARLYGLPVLLVLDVSGQSTTAAAVAKGFATYDPDVRMAGVVLNRLGSERHRKLSGDAIEAIGLPVVGAILRDPTLNLPERHLGLVQAGEYDDLMAHLDRLADMAEKSLDLDAVMRLATPLAPAAGGFADALQPPGQRIALAEDGAFTFLYPHVAAYWRKAGAEIVPFSPLADEAPDDSCDVCWLPGGYPELHAGKLAAAANFHAGMARFGATRPIHGECGGFMVLGEALEDASGETHEMLGLLGHATSFAKRKMNLGYREARLRADCPLGAQGALIRGHEFHYAQMTATGNDEPLADLADGQGNPIGASGYRRGHVSGTFFHAIARASA
;
A
#
# COMPACT_ATOMS: atom_id res chain seq x y z
N MET A 1 -25.07 -4.69 12.61
CA MET A 1 -25.38 -5.03 11.19
C MET A 1 -24.07 -5.44 10.52
N THR A 2 -24.09 -6.39 9.59
CA THR A 2 -22.88 -6.76 8.85
C THR A 2 -22.55 -5.66 7.85
N ALA A 3 -21.30 -5.15 7.84
CA ALA A 3 -20.86 -4.16 6.88
C ALA A 3 -21.11 -4.64 5.43
N ARG A 4 -21.53 -3.74 4.57
CA ARG A 4 -21.63 -4.03 3.13
C ARG A 4 -20.35 -3.59 2.44
N ALA A 5 -19.91 -4.31 1.41
CA ALA A 5 -18.70 -3.99 0.68
C ALA A 5 -18.85 -4.08 -0.83
N ILE A 6 -18.00 -3.32 -1.52
CA ILE A 6 -17.87 -3.30 -2.99
C ILE A 6 -16.40 -3.09 -3.36
N ILE A 7 -16.00 -3.66 -4.48
CA ILE A 7 -14.66 -3.45 -5.03
C ILE A 7 -14.71 -2.37 -6.13
N ILE A 8 -13.81 -1.40 -6.07
CA ILE A 8 -13.57 -0.46 -7.16
C ILE A 8 -12.43 -1.01 -8.02
N GLY A 9 -12.77 -1.49 -9.21
CA GLY A 9 -11.81 -2.03 -10.16
C GLY A 9 -11.67 -1.16 -11.41
N ALA A 10 -10.65 -1.42 -12.21
CA ALA A 10 -10.47 -0.77 -13.52
C ALA A 10 -9.66 -1.67 -14.45
N PRO A 11 -9.61 -1.36 -15.75
CA PRO A 11 -8.78 -2.12 -16.72
C PRO A 11 -7.27 -1.95 -16.50
N ARG A 12 -6.82 -0.83 -15.92
CA ARG A 12 -5.39 -0.52 -15.76
C ARG A 12 -5.16 0.54 -14.68
N SER A 13 -3.91 0.73 -14.30
CA SER A 13 -3.49 1.90 -13.52
C SER A 13 -3.76 3.20 -14.29
N GLY A 14 -3.93 4.32 -13.58
CA GLY A 14 -4.21 5.62 -14.18
C GLY A 14 -5.64 5.80 -14.73
N SER A 15 -6.57 4.86 -14.51
CA SER A 15 -7.98 4.99 -14.92
C SER A 15 -8.81 5.93 -14.03
N GLY A 16 -8.24 6.43 -12.92
CA GLY A 16 -8.90 7.31 -11.95
C GLY A 16 -9.64 6.57 -10.84
N LYS A 17 -9.32 5.29 -10.59
CA LYS A 17 -9.88 4.52 -9.47
C LYS A 17 -9.76 5.24 -8.15
N THR A 18 -8.55 5.71 -7.82
CA THR A 18 -8.23 6.33 -6.53
C THR A 18 -9.07 7.59 -6.30
N SER A 19 -9.18 8.49 -7.29
CA SER A 19 -10.05 9.68 -7.20
C SER A 19 -11.52 9.31 -6.99
N VAL A 20 -12.02 8.27 -7.69
CA VAL A 20 -13.39 7.77 -7.53
C VAL A 20 -13.58 7.14 -6.15
N THR A 21 -12.65 6.30 -5.72
CA THR A 21 -12.69 5.65 -4.39
C THR A 21 -12.72 6.67 -3.27
N ILE A 22 -11.77 7.62 -3.27
CA ILE A 22 -11.68 8.67 -2.26
C ILE A 22 -12.95 9.54 -2.27
N GLY A 23 -13.44 9.91 -3.46
CA GLY A 23 -14.68 10.67 -3.60
C GLY A 23 -15.88 9.95 -2.98
N ILE A 24 -16.05 8.66 -3.23
CA ILE A 24 -17.13 7.86 -2.62
C ILE A 24 -16.94 7.73 -1.11
N LEU A 25 -15.72 7.40 -0.64
CA LEU A 25 -15.39 7.29 0.79
C LEU A 25 -15.77 8.58 1.53
N ARG A 26 -15.29 9.73 1.04
CA ARG A 26 -15.54 11.03 1.65
C ARG A 26 -17.02 11.44 1.61
N ALA A 27 -17.70 11.23 0.47
CA ALA A 27 -19.11 11.56 0.31
C ALA A 27 -20.01 10.73 1.24
N LEU A 28 -19.76 9.42 1.38
CA LEU A 28 -20.51 8.57 2.31
C LEU A 28 -20.22 8.94 3.78
N THR A 29 -18.98 9.30 4.11
CA THR A 29 -18.62 9.81 5.44
C THR A 29 -19.36 11.11 5.77
N ARG A 30 -19.48 12.05 4.80
CA ARG A 30 -20.29 13.27 4.94
C ARG A 30 -21.77 12.99 5.18
N ARG A 31 -22.29 11.88 4.67
CA ARG A 31 -23.66 11.39 4.94
C ARG A 31 -23.82 10.77 6.33
N GLY A 32 -22.78 10.74 7.17
CA GLY A 32 -22.80 10.21 8.53
C GLY A 32 -22.64 8.70 8.62
N LEU A 33 -22.26 8.02 7.54
CA LEU A 33 -21.97 6.59 7.56
C LEU A 33 -20.57 6.31 8.11
N LYS A 34 -20.39 5.21 8.82
CA LYS A 34 -19.08 4.67 9.20
C LYS A 34 -18.51 3.91 8.01
N VAL A 35 -17.57 4.54 7.28
CA VAL A 35 -17.00 3.98 6.05
C VAL A 35 -15.52 3.68 6.26
N ARG A 36 -15.06 2.53 5.79
CA ARG A 36 -13.63 2.19 5.74
C ARG A 36 -13.16 1.93 4.32
N GLY A 37 -11.94 2.36 4.02
CA GLY A 37 -11.24 1.99 2.80
C GLY A 37 -10.34 0.79 3.01
N ALA A 38 -10.25 -0.08 2.00
CA ALA A 38 -9.23 -1.11 1.93
C ALA A 38 -8.56 -1.07 0.55
N LYS A 39 -7.30 -1.47 0.48
CA LYS A 39 -6.53 -1.53 -0.77
C LYS A 39 -6.14 -2.97 -1.05
N SER A 40 -6.41 -3.50 -2.24
CA SER A 40 -5.82 -4.78 -2.63
C SER A 40 -4.33 -4.63 -2.90
N GLY A 41 -3.54 -5.65 -2.53
CA GLY A 41 -2.10 -5.62 -2.79
C GLY A 41 -1.30 -4.67 -1.90
N PRO A 42 -0.01 -4.47 -2.24
CA PRO A 42 1.00 -3.92 -1.34
C PRO A 42 1.22 -2.40 -1.46
N ASP A 43 0.21 -1.62 -1.78
CA ASP A 43 0.31 -0.17 -1.90
C ASP A 43 0.43 0.51 -0.53
N TYR A 44 1.43 1.37 -0.34
CA TYR A 44 1.68 2.07 0.94
C TYR A 44 0.94 3.41 1.06
N ILE A 45 0.56 4.02 -0.07
CA ILE A 45 0.15 5.42 -0.15
C ILE A 45 -1.36 5.55 -0.08
N ASP A 46 -2.08 4.78 -0.89
CA ASP A 46 -3.54 4.89 -1.00
C ASP A 46 -4.28 4.65 0.33
N PRO A 47 -3.87 3.70 1.21
CA PRO A 47 -4.50 3.56 2.54
C PRO A 47 -4.44 4.82 3.40
N GLY A 48 -3.40 5.65 3.23
CA GLY A 48 -3.31 6.95 3.90
C GLY A 48 -4.40 7.93 3.44
N PHE A 49 -4.70 7.99 2.14
CA PHE A 49 -5.81 8.77 1.60
C PHE A 49 -7.17 8.22 2.04
N HIS A 50 -7.34 6.90 2.07
CA HIS A 50 -8.57 6.29 2.59
C HIS A 50 -8.80 6.69 4.04
N THR A 51 -7.76 6.66 4.87
CA THR A 51 -7.80 7.08 6.27
C THR A 51 -8.16 8.56 6.39
N ALA A 52 -7.51 9.42 5.62
CA ALA A 52 -7.79 10.86 5.63
C ALA A 52 -9.23 11.19 5.19
N ALA A 53 -9.77 10.45 4.21
CA ALA A 53 -11.13 10.65 3.69
C ALA A 53 -12.22 10.26 4.70
N THR A 54 -11.96 9.26 5.54
CA THR A 54 -12.99 8.66 6.43
C THR A 54 -12.76 8.92 7.90
N GLY A 55 -11.54 9.26 8.32
CA GLY A 55 -11.12 9.30 9.73
C GLY A 55 -10.92 7.91 10.36
N LEU A 56 -11.12 6.81 9.61
CA LEU A 56 -10.94 5.44 10.06
C LEU A 56 -9.78 4.79 9.31
N SER A 57 -8.93 4.03 10.02
CA SER A 57 -7.74 3.41 9.43
C SER A 57 -8.08 2.52 8.26
N GLY A 58 -7.46 2.81 7.10
CA GLY A 58 -7.45 1.92 5.95
C GLY A 58 -6.52 0.72 6.16
N VAL A 59 -6.66 -0.32 5.34
CA VAL A 59 -5.86 -1.53 5.41
C VAL A 59 -5.51 -2.05 4.02
N ASN A 60 -4.41 -2.77 3.92
CA ASN A 60 -4.12 -3.59 2.76
C ASN A 60 -4.70 -5.00 2.95
N LEU A 61 -5.29 -5.53 1.89
CA LEU A 61 -5.71 -6.92 1.78
C LEU A 61 -4.97 -7.53 0.59
N ASP A 62 -3.96 -8.33 0.86
CA ASP A 62 -3.06 -8.87 -0.16
C ASP A 62 -3.19 -10.39 -0.23
N SER A 63 -3.84 -10.88 -1.29
CA SER A 63 -4.10 -12.31 -1.47
C SER A 63 -2.82 -13.13 -1.72
N TRP A 64 -1.74 -12.53 -2.21
CA TRP A 64 -0.47 -13.22 -2.37
C TRP A 64 0.33 -13.26 -1.07
N ALA A 65 0.54 -12.11 -0.43
CA ALA A 65 1.45 -11.99 0.69
C ALA A 65 0.84 -12.52 1.99
N MET A 66 -0.47 -12.34 2.19
CA MET A 66 -1.15 -12.71 3.44
C MET A 66 -1.73 -14.13 3.34
N PRO A 67 -1.43 -15.03 4.29
CA PRO A 67 -2.15 -16.29 4.43
C PRO A 67 -3.67 -16.06 4.60
N PRO A 68 -4.53 -17.02 4.16
CA PRO A 68 -5.98 -16.85 4.21
C PRO A 68 -6.53 -16.52 5.61
N SER A 69 -5.94 -17.07 6.66
CA SER A 69 -6.34 -16.80 8.04
C SER A 69 -6.12 -15.34 8.42
N LEU A 70 -4.97 -14.75 8.08
CA LEU A 70 -4.67 -13.34 8.33
C LEU A 70 -5.55 -12.43 7.48
N LEU A 71 -5.72 -12.76 6.20
CA LEU A 71 -6.55 -12.00 5.27
C LEU A 71 -8.00 -11.91 5.80
N ASN A 72 -8.58 -13.03 6.23
CA ASN A 72 -9.91 -13.07 6.81
C ASN A 72 -10.02 -12.27 8.11
N ALA A 73 -9.00 -12.36 8.99
CA ALA A 73 -8.98 -11.58 10.24
C ALA A 73 -8.97 -10.07 9.99
N LEU A 74 -8.18 -9.62 9.01
CA LEU A 74 -8.12 -8.20 8.61
C LEU A 74 -9.43 -7.75 7.94
N ALA A 75 -10.00 -8.56 7.06
CA ALA A 75 -11.30 -8.25 6.45
C ALA A 75 -12.42 -8.17 7.51
N ALA A 76 -12.41 -9.07 8.51
CA ALA A 76 -13.35 -9.02 9.64
C ALA A 76 -13.19 -7.75 10.47
N GLN A 77 -11.95 -7.31 10.74
CA GLN A 77 -11.69 -6.04 11.43
C GLN A 77 -12.20 -4.83 10.63
N GLN A 78 -12.12 -4.86 9.30
CA GLN A 78 -12.67 -3.79 8.47
C GLN A 78 -14.19 -3.76 8.49
N ALA A 79 -14.84 -4.90 8.64
CA ALA A 79 -16.30 -5.00 8.74
C ALA A 79 -16.84 -4.67 10.14
N ASP A 80 -15.99 -4.68 11.17
CA ASP A 80 -16.41 -4.44 12.55
C ASP A 80 -16.73 -2.97 12.81
N ASP A 81 -17.89 -2.72 13.42
CA ASP A 81 -18.41 -1.35 13.68
C ASP A 81 -18.35 -0.43 12.45
N THR A 82 -18.72 -0.97 11.28
CA THR A 82 -18.64 -0.29 9.99
C THR A 82 -19.92 -0.54 9.20
N ASP A 83 -20.45 0.51 8.55
CA ASP A 83 -21.62 0.39 7.68
C ASP A 83 -21.21 -0.06 6.27
N PHE A 84 -20.07 0.46 5.77
CA PHE A 84 -19.65 0.26 4.39
C PHE A 84 -18.13 0.15 4.24
N VAL A 85 -17.67 -0.85 3.48
CA VAL A 85 -16.25 -1.04 3.13
C VAL A 85 -16.08 -0.87 1.61
N ILE A 86 -15.18 0.00 1.20
CA ILE A 86 -14.77 0.14 -0.19
C ILE A 86 -13.37 -0.42 -0.36
N LEU A 87 -13.24 -1.44 -1.20
CA LEU A 87 -11.96 -2.07 -1.51
C LEU A 87 -11.50 -1.59 -2.89
N GLU A 88 -10.39 -0.88 -2.95
CA GLU A 88 -9.79 -0.40 -4.19
C GLU A 88 -8.78 -1.40 -4.76
N SER A 89 -8.84 -1.69 -6.06
CA SER A 89 -7.82 -2.51 -6.71
C SER A 89 -6.51 -1.75 -6.89
N ALA A 90 -5.37 -2.40 -6.65
CA ALA A 90 -4.04 -1.78 -6.81
C ALA A 90 -3.74 -1.42 -8.27
N MET A 91 -3.82 -2.37 -9.17
CA MET A 91 -3.56 -2.23 -10.60
C MET A 91 -4.85 -2.40 -11.40
N GLY A 92 -4.81 -3.05 -12.54
CA GLY A 92 -6.02 -3.56 -13.18
C GLY A 92 -6.67 -4.64 -12.32
N LEU A 93 -7.98 -4.82 -12.48
CA LEU A 93 -8.77 -5.72 -11.63
C LEU A 93 -8.22 -7.15 -11.59
N PHE A 94 -7.75 -7.65 -12.73
CA PHE A 94 -7.22 -9.00 -12.90
C PHE A 94 -5.68 -9.06 -12.91
N ASP A 95 -5.01 -7.90 -12.75
CA ASP A 95 -3.55 -7.86 -12.73
C ASP A 95 -3.04 -8.48 -11.43
N GLY A 96 -2.17 -9.45 -11.58
CA GLY A 96 -1.53 -10.20 -10.51
C GLY A 96 -0.36 -11.00 -11.06
N ILE A 97 0.28 -11.79 -10.23
CA ILE A 97 1.35 -12.68 -10.65
C ILE A 97 0.80 -14.09 -10.94
N PRO A 98 1.47 -14.86 -11.81
CA PRO A 98 1.19 -16.30 -11.96
C PRO A 98 1.38 -17.02 -10.61
N ALA A 99 0.30 -17.51 -10.03
CA ALA A 99 0.28 -18.20 -8.74
C ALA A 99 -0.94 -19.13 -8.66
N ALA A 100 -1.08 -19.88 -7.58
CA ALA A 100 -2.27 -20.69 -7.35
C ALA A 100 -3.53 -19.80 -7.35
N PRO A 101 -4.70 -20.31 -7.78
CA PRO A 101 -5.95 -19.58 -7.75
C PRO A 101 -6.24 -18.95 -6.37
N GLY A 102 -6.64 -17.69 -6.33
CA GLY A 102 -6.87 -16.92 -5.11
C GLY A 102 -5.60 -16.42 -4.41
N ARG A 103 -4.42 -16.59 -5.04
CA ARG A 103 -3.11 -16.20 -4.49
C ARG A 103 -2.29 -15.36 -5.47
N THR A 104 -2.94 -14.68 -6.39
CA THR A 104 -2.26 -13.91 -7.45
C THR A 104 -1.91 -12.47 -7.03
N GLY A 105 -2.45 -11.99 -5.92
CA GLY A 105 -2.34 -10.59 -5.50
C GLY A 105 -3.32 -9.65 -6.21
N SER A 106 -4.16 -10.16 -7.11
CA SER A 106 -5.16 -9.36 -7.82
C SER A 106 -6.38 -9.05 -6.95
N ALA A 107 -7.06 -7.93 -7.24
CA ALA A 107 -8.34 -7.64 -6.58
C ALA A 107 -9.44 -8.64 -6.95
N ALA A 108 -9.34 -9.29 -8.10
CA ALA A 108 -10.25 -10.36 -8.50
C ALA A 108 -10.21 -11.56 -7.55
N ASP A 109 -9.05 -11.86 -6.93
CA ASP A 109 -8.98 -12.89 -5.88
C ASP A 109 -9.88 -12.56 -4.69
N LEU A 110 -9.87 -11.30 -4.26
CA LEU A 110 -10.69 -10.83 -3.15
C LEU A 110 -12.18 -10.79 -3.52
N ALA A 111 -12.49 -10.45 -4.79
CA ALA A 111 -13.86 -10.52 -5.32
C ALA A 111 -14.41 -11.94 -5.22
N ARG A 112 -13.64 -12.93 -5.65
CA ARG A 112 -14.01 -14.36 -5.54
C ARG A 112 -14.11 -14.83 -4.09
N LEU A 113 -13.07 -14.51 -3.30
CA LEU A 113 -12.96 -14.99 -1.91
C LEU A 113 -14.13 -14.53 -1.05
N TYR A 114 -14.56 -13.28 -1.21
CA TYR A 114 -15.61 -12.69 -0.38
C TYR A 114 -16.95 -12.53 -1.10
N GLY A 115 -17.08 -12.97 -2.35
CA GLY A 115 -18.30 -12.81 -3.15
C GLY A 115 -18.67 -11.34 -3.38
N LEU A 116 -17.67 -10.45 -3.45
CA LEU A 116 -17.90 -9.02 -3.55
C LEU A 116 -18.14 -8.60 -5.00
N PRO A 117 -19.13 -7.72 -5.23
CA PRO A 117 -19.36 -7.14 -6.53
C PRO A 117 -18.28 -6.11 -6.87
N VAL A 118 -18.04 -5.94 -8.17
CA VAL A 118 -17.10 -4.96 -8.69
C VAL A 118 -17.83 -3.82 -9.37
N LEU A 119 -17.49 -2.60 -8.98
CA LEU A 119 -17.81 -1.37 -9.70
C LEU A 119 -16.61 -1.03 -10.60
N LEU A 120 -16.82 -1.11 -11.92
CA LEU A 120 -15.75 -0.95 -12.90
C LEU A 120 -15.61 0.52 -13.31
N VAL A 121 -14.49 1.15 -13.00
CA VAL A 121 -14.14 2.50 -13.44
C VAL A 121 -13.48 2.42 -14.81
N LEU A 122 -14.14 2.93 -15.84
CA LEU A 122 -13.64 2.99 -17.21
C LEU A 122 -13.20 4.41 -17.58
N ASP A 123 -11.92 4.57 -17.85
CA ASP A 123 -11.41 5.74 -18.56
C ASP A 123 -11.85 5.63 -20.03
N VAL A 124 -12.85 6.43 -20.40
CA VAL A 124 -13.42 6.44 -21.74
C VAL A 124 -12.84 7.53 -22.64
N SER A 125 -11.72 8.17 -22.24
CA SER A 125 -11.03 9.13 -23.08
C SER A 125 -10.61 8.46 -24.40
N GLY A 126 -11.04 9.02 -25.53
CA GLY A 126 -10.79 8.45 -26.87
C GLY A 126 -11.63 7.22 -27.24
N GLN A 127 -12.64 6.85 -26.45
CA GLN A 127 -13.59 5.77 -26.71
C GLN A 127 -15.02 6.33 -26.79
N SER A 128 -15.92 5.59 -27.41
CA SER A 128 -17.35 5.84 -27.40
C SER A 128 -18.07 4.50 -27.16
N THR A 129 -18.80 3.95 -28.11
CA THR A 129 -19.45 2.64 -28.00
C THR A 129 -18.47 1.48 -27.75
N THR A 130 -17.20 1.63 -28.13
CA THR A 130 -16.12 0.66 -27.84
C THR A 130 -15.95 0.40 -26.32
N ALA A 131 -16.30 1.37 -25.48
CA ALA A 131 -16.28 1.18 -24.02
C ALA A 131 -17.16 0.00 -23.58
N ALA A 132 -18.25 -0.29 -24.27
CA ALA A 132 -19.10 -1.46 -24.01
C ALA A 132 -18.39 -2.79 -24.31
N ALA A 133 -17.52 -2.85 -25.33
CA ALA A 133 -16.74 -4.04 -25.59
C ALA A 133 -15.73 -4.33 -24.47
N VAL A 134 -15.10 -3.28 -23.92
CA VAL A 134 -14.21 -3.39 -22.76
C VAL A 134 -15.00 -3.87 -21.53
N ALA A 135 -16.13 -3.20 -21.21
CA ALA A 135 -16.98 -3.58 -20.08
C ALA A 135 -17.48 -5.02 -20.19
N LYS A 136 -17.89 -5.45 -21.41
CA LYS A 136 -18.31 -6.82 -21.66
C LYS A 136 -17.16 -7.82 -21.43
N GLY A 137 -15.96 -7.50 -21.91
CA GLY A 137 -14.77 -8.33 -21.67
C GLY A 137 -14.57 -8.58 -20.18
N PHE A 138 -14.62 -7.52 -19.37
CA PHE A 138 -14.51 -7.63 -17.90
C PHE A 138 -15.64 -8.44 -17.28
N ALA A 139 -16.87 -8.28 -17.75
CA ALA A 139 -18.03 -8.99 -17.21
C ALA A 139 -18.06 -10.49 -17.54
N THR A 140 -17.30 -10.93 -18.55
CA THR A 140 -17.32 -12.31 -19.03
C THR A 140 -15.98 -13.03 -18.91
N TYR A 141 -14.90 -12.32 -18.56
CA TYR A 141 -13.55 -12.87 -18.45
C TYR A 141 -13.45 -13.93 -17.35
N ASP A 142 -14.10 -13.66 -16.22
CA ASP A 142 -14.12 -14.56 -15.08
C ASP A 142 -15.57 -14.63 -14.53
N PRO A 143 -16.23 -15.80 -14.64
CA PRO A 143 -17.61 -15.96 -14.23
C PRO A 143 -17.82 -15.81 -12.70
N ASP A 144 -16.78 -16.00 -11.90
CA ASP A 144 -16.84 -15.89 -10.44
C ASP A 144 -16.64 -14.46 -9.95
N VAL A 145 -16.33 -13.51 -10.87
CA VAL A 145 -16.15 -12.08 -10.56
C VAL A 145 -17.31 -11.28 -11.13
N ARG A 146 -18.24 -10.88 -10.25
CA ARG A 146 -19.47 -10.19 -10.66
C ARG A 146 -19.22 -8.70 -10.92
N MET A 147 -19.28 -8.24 -12.19
CA MET A 147 -19.37 -6.83 -12.52
C MET A 147 -20.79 -6.33 -12.18
N ALA A 148 -20.90 -5.45 -11.19
CA ALA A 148 -22.20 -4.97 -10.70
C ALA A 148 -22.63 -3.64 -11.34
N GLY A 149 -21.69 -2.86 -11.86
CA GLY A 149 -21.95 -1.58 -12.52
C GLY A 149 -20.69 -0.94 -13.06
N VAL A 150 -20.88 0.16 -13.76
CA VAL A 150 -19.81 0.91 -14.42
C VAL A 150 -19.86 2.39 -14.04
N VAL A 151 -18.69 2.97 -13.80
CA VAL A 151 -18.49 4.43 -13.74
C VAL A 151 -17.69 4.84 -14.97
N LEU A 152 -18.28 5.72 -15.79
CA LEU A 152 -17.59 6.34 -16.91
C LEU A 152 -16.75 7.49 -16.40
N ASN A 153 -15.45 7.45 -16.64
CA ASN A 153 -14.52 8.50 -16.21
C ASN A 153 -13.89 9.23 -17.40
N ARG A 154 -13.53 10.49 -17.19
CA ARG A 154 -12.90 11.38 -18.20
C ARG A 154 -13.73 11.59 -19.45
N LEU A 155 -15.04 11.72 -19.30
CA LEU A 155 -15.94 12.06 -20.38
C LEU A 155 -15.63 13.45 -20.95
N GLY A 156 -15.75 13.60 -22.26
CA GLY A 156 -15.52 14.88 -22.93
C GLY A 156 -16.78 15.77 -23.06
N SER A 157 -17.98 15.19 -22.98
CA SER A 157 -19.26 15.90 -23.16
C SER A 157 -20.46 15.03 -22.79
N GLU A 158 -21.65 15.64 -22.67
CA GLU A 158 -22.92 14.92 -22.46
C GLU A 158 -23.27 13.99 -23.64
N ARG A 159 -22.93 14.37 -24.89
CA ARG A 159 -23.09 13.47 -26.04
C ARG A 159 -22.21 12.23 -25.89
N HIS A 160 -20.98 12.40 -25.41
CA HIS A 160 -20.05 11.28 -25.16
C HIS A 160 -20.60 10.36 -24.06
N ARG A 161 -21.13 10.95 -22.96
CA ARG A 161 -21.80 10.21 -21.90
C ARG A 161 -22.94 9.35 -22.43
N LYS A 162 -23.84 9.95 -23.25
CA LYS A 162 -24.98 9.23 -23.82
C LYS A 162 -24.54 8.06 -24.71
N LEU A 163 -23.61 8.28 -25.63
CA LEU A 163 -23.17 7.24 -26.55
C LEU A 163 -22.49 6.07 -25.84
N SER A 164 -21.62 6.35 -24.88
CA SER A 164 -20.91 5.32 -24.12
C SER A 164 -21.82 4.62 -23.13
N GLY A 165 -22.70 5.38 -22.45
CA GLY A 165 -23.65 4.84 -21.47
C GLY A 165 -24.68 3.93 -22.11
N ASP A 166 -25.39 4.39 -23.16
CA ASP A 166 -26.41 3.61 -23.87
C ASP A 166 -25.81 2.27 -24.38
N ALA A 167 -24.55 2.28 -24.87
CA ALA A 167 -23.89 1.08 -25.34
C ALA A 167 -23.57 0.09 -24.22
N ILE A 168 -23.18 0.58 -23.03
CA ILE A 168 -22.89 -0.27 -21.87
C ILE A 168 -24.19 -0.82 -21.27
N GLU A 169 -25.23 0.00 -21.17
CA GLU A 169 -26.55 -0.45 -20.70
C GLU A 169 -27.18 -1.50 -21.63
N ALA A 170 -26.95 -1.38 -22.93
CA ALA A 170 -27.40 -2.37 -23.92
C ALA A 170 -26.78 -3.76 -23.74
N ILE A 171 -25.64 -3.90 -23.07
CA ILE A 171 -25.04 -5.20 -22.71
C ILE A 171 -25.45 -5.68 -21.30
N GLY A 172 -26.39 -4.99 -20.64
CA GLY A 172 -26.94 -5.38 -19.34
C GLY A 172 -26.15 -4.91 -18.13
N LEU A 173 -25.18 -3.99 -18.28
CA LEU A 173 -24.43 -3.42 -17.17
C LEU A 173 -24.96 -2.02 -16.83
N PRO A 174 -25.39 -1.75 -15.58
CA PRO A 174 -25.86 -0.42 -15.19
C PRO A 174 -24.70 0.59 -15.16
N VAL A 175 -24.90 1.78 -15.70
CA VAL A 175 -24.01 2.92 -15.56
C VAL A 175 -24.45 3.74 -14.34
N VAL A 176 -23.70 3.65 -13.24
CA VAL A 176 -24.04 4.31 -11.96
C VAL A 176 -23.26 5.61 -11.74
N GLY A 177 -22.44 6.01 -12.68
CA GLY A 177 -21.70 7.25 -12.63
C GLY A 177 -21.13 7.68 -13.97
N ALA A 178 -21.00 8.99 -14.13
CA ALA A 178 -20.49 9.62 -15.34
C ALA A 178 -19.74 10.91 -15.00
N ILE A 179 -18.42 10.85 -15.01
CA ILE A 179 -17.52 11.91 -14.57
C ILE A 179 -16.93 12.61 -15.79
N LEU A 180 -17.18 13.89 -15.93
CA LEU A 180 -16.55 14.72 -16.94
C LEU A 180 -15.07 14.93 -16.62
N ARG A 181 -14.26 15.12 -17.67
CA ARG A 181 -12.83 15.43 -17.48
C ARG A 181 -12.68 16.74 -16.72
N ASP A 182 -12.00 16.69 -15.60
CA ASP A 182 -11.67 17.84 -14.77
C ASP A 182 -10.23 17.68 -14.23
N PRO A 183 -9.29 18.53 -14.71
CA PRO A 183 -7.90 18.47 -14.25
C PRO A 183 -7.72 18.79 -12.77
N THR A 184 -8.67 19.50 -12.14
CA THR A 184 -8.60 19.89 -10.72
C THR A 184 -8.79 18.71 -9.77
N LEU A 185 -9.29 17.57 -10.28
CA LEU A 185 -9.51 16.33 -9.54
C LEU A 185 -8.29 15.41 -9.56
N ASN A 186 -7.24 15.78 -10.28
CA ASN A 186 -6.02 14.97 -10.33
C ASN A 186 -5.28 15.04 -8.99
N LEU A 187 -4.91 13.89 -8.48
CA LEU A 187 -3.98 13.79 -7.35
C LEU A 187 -2.55 13.98 -7.86
N PRO A 188 -1.69 14.72 -7.15
CA PRO A 188 -0.30 14.87 -7.54
C PRO A 188 0.44 13.54 -7.42
N GLU A 189 1.29 13.24 -8.40
CA GLU A 189 2.04 11.99 -8.50
C GLU A 189 3.54 12.24 -8.33
N ARG A 190 4.23 11.26 -7.75
CA ARG A 190 5.69 11.12 -7.68
C ARG A 190 6.12 9.81 -8.33
N HIS A 191 7.41 9.54 -8.29
CA HIS A 191 8.00 8.34 -8.91
C HIS A 191 7.52 6.99 -8.31
N LEU A 192 7.07 6.96 -7.06
CA LEU A 192 6.49 5.76 -6.43
C LEU A 192 4.95 5.74 -6.39
N GLY A 193 4.27 6.69 -7.03
CA GLY A 193 2.82 6.83 -7.01
C GLY A 193 2.38 8.23 -6.61
N LEU A 194 1.31 8.34 -5.85
CA LEU A 194 0.81 9.63 -5.37
C LEU A 194 1.78 10.29 -4.37
N VAL A 195 1.75 11.62 -4.27
CA VAL A 195 2.31 12.34 -3.11
C VAL A 195 1.54 11.87 -1.87
N GLN A 196 2.24 11.65 -0.76
CA GLN A 196 1.60 11.14 0.44
C GLN A 196 0.55 12.11 1.00
N ALA A 197 -0.51 11.57 1.60
CA ALA A 197 -1.59 12.38 2.17
C ALA A 197 -1.06 13.40 3.20
N GLY A 198 -0.11 13.01 4.06
CA GLY A 198 0.48 13.90 5.07
C GLY A 198 1.35 15.05 4.53
N GLU A 199 1.73 15.01 3.25
CA GLU A 199 2.53 16.04 2.60
C GLU A 199 1.70 17.04 1.77
N TYR A 200 0.38 16.87 1.76
CA TYR A 200 -0.51 17.67 0.94
C TYR A 200 -1.08 18.85 1.74
N ASP A 201 -0.64 20.08 1.45
CA ASP A 201 -1.02 21.28 2.23
C ASP A 201 -2.54 21.49 2.31
N ASP A 202 -3.27 21.23 1.20
CA ASP A 202 -4.72 21.41 1.11
C ASP A 202 -5.50 20.09 1.02
N LEU A 203 -5.02 19.03 1.68
CA LEU A 203 -5.59 17.68 1.56
C LEU A 203 -7.11 17.68 1.77
N MET A 204 -7.60 18.26 2.86
CA MET A 204 -9.02 18.22 3.20
C MET A 204 -9.89 18.92 2.14
N ALA A 205 -9.44 20.06 1.63
CA ALA A 205 -10.14 20.76 0.55
C ALA A 205 -10.16 19.94 -0.75
N HIS A 206 -9.07 19.18 -1.02
CA HIS A 206 -9.04 18.30 -2.18
C HIS A 206 -9.96 17.08 -2.02
N LEU A 207 -9.97 16.45 -0.85
CA LEU A 207 -10.89 15.34 -0.52
C LEU A 207 -12.34 15.80 -0.64
N ASP A 208 -12.64 17.01 -0.19
CA ASP A 208 -13.99 17.60 -0.30
C ASP A 208 -14.39 17.88 -1.75
N ARG A 209 -13.46 18.32 -2.62
CA ARG A 209 -13.73 18.44 -4.08
C ARG A 209 -14.00 17.07 -4.73
N LEU A 210 -13.28 16.02 -4.32
CA LEU A 210 -13.55 14.66 -4.80
C LEU A 210 -14.91 14.14 -4.31
N ALA A 211 -15.32 14.48 -3.09
CA ALA A 211 -16.65 14.15 -2.59
C ALA A 211 -17.74 14.89 -3.38
N ASP A 212 -17.58 16.20 -3.64
CA ASP A 212 -18.51 16.99 -4.44
C ASP A 212 -18.66 16.41 -5.86
N MET A 213 -17.54 15.98 -6.45
CA MET A 213 -17.56 15.26 -7.74
C MET A 213 -18.36 13.97 -7.64
N ALA A 214 -18.14 13.16 -6.60
CA ALA A 214 -18.84 11.90 -6.41
C ALA A 214 -20.35 12.13 -6.20
N GLU A 215 -20.74 13.08 -5.35
CA GLU A 215 -22.14 13.43 -5.09
C GLU A 215 -22.87 13.95 -6.35
N LYS A 216 -22.16 14.69 -7.20
CA LYS A 216 -22.71 15.25 -8.44
C LYS A 216 -22.80 14.24 -9.59
N SER A 217 -21.83 13.32 -9.68
CA SER A 217 -21.60 12.52 -10.89
C SER A 217 -21.94 11.04 -10.74
N LEU A 218 -22.17 10.55 -9.51
CA LEU A 218 -22.48 9.15 -9.21
C LEU A 218 -23.85 9.04 -8.52
N ASP A 219 -24.59 7.97 -8.83
CA ASP A 219 -25.71 7.53 -8.00
C ASP A 219 -25.14 6.72 -6.80
N LEU A 220 -24.80 7.45 -5.72
CA LEU A 220 -24.23 6.84 -4.51
C LEU A 220 -25.20 5.86 -3.85
N ASP A 221 -26.51 6.06 -3.99
CA ASP A 221 -27.50 5.12 -3.45
C ASP A 221 -27.53 3.82 -4.27
N ALA A 222 -27.36 3.89 -5.59
CA ALA A 222 -27.16 2.72 -6.42
C ALA A 222 -25.85 2.00 -6.05
N VAL A 223 -24.75 2.70 -5.83
CA VAL A 223 -23.49 2.11 -5.38
C VAL A 223 -23.69 1.35 -4.06
N MET A 224 -24.39 1.94 -3.10
CA MET A 224 -24.70 1.27 -1.84
C MET A 224 -25.62 0.05 -2.03
N ARG A 225 -26.63 0.13 -2.93
CA ARG A 225 -27.51 -1.03 -3.22
C ARG A 225 -26.76 -2.18 -3.89
N LEU A 226 -25.77 -1.90 -4.73
CA LEU A 226 -24.96 -2.92 -5.43
C LEU A 226 -24.06 -3.72 -4.49
N ALA A 227 -23.60 -3.13 -3.39
CA ALA A 227 -22.74 -3.77 -2.42
C ALA A 227 -23.40 -4.99 -1.75
N THR A 228 -22.59 -5.93 -1.31
CA THR A 228 -23.03 -7.15 -0.60
C THR A 228 -22.44 -7.20 0.81
N PRO A 229 -23.01 -7.99 1.74
CA PRO A 229 -22.42 -8.18 3.06
C PRO A 229 -20.99 -8.71 2.96
N LEU A 230 -20.06 -8.11 3.70
CA LEU A 230 -18.68 -8.61 3.88
C LEU A 230 -18.68 -9.58 5.05
N ALA A 231 -18.69 -10.87 4.75
CA ALA A 231 -18.73 -11.95 5.73
C ALA A 231 -17.52 -12.90 5.54
N PRO A 232 -16.32 -12.51 5.97
CA PRO A 232 -15.15 -13.37 5.86
C PRO A 232 -15.29 -14.59 6.76
N ALA A 233 -14.66 -15.69 6.37
CA ALA A 233 -14.54 -16.86 7.22
C ALA A 233 -13.73 -16.52 8.50
N ALA A 234 -13.75 -17.41 9.49
CA ALA A 234 -12.95 -17.26 10.69
C ALA A 234 -11.46 -17.11 10.32
N GLY A 235 -10.81 -16.15 10.95
CA GLY A 235 -9.40 -15.83 10.72
C GLY A 235 -8.64 -15.63 12.02
N GLY A 236 -7.34 -15.42 11.92
CA GLY A 236 -6.45 -15.22 13.05
C GLY A 236 -5.16 -14.50 12.66
N PHE A 237 -4.37 -14.12 13.66
CA PHE A 237 -3.17 -13.30 13.50
C PHE A 237 -1.87 -14.10 13.70
N ALA A 238 -1.92 -15.44 13.66
CA ALA A 238 -0.73 -16.28 13.85
C ALA A 238 0.38 -15.98 12.83
N ASP A 239 -0.02 -15.64 11.60
CA ASP A 239 0.90 -15.32 10.51
C ASP A 239 1.18 -13.82 10.37
N ALA A 240 0.68 -12.97 11.27
CA ALA A 240 1.06 -11.56 11.30
C ALA A 240 2.54 -11.42 11.68
N LEU A 241 3.17 -10.32 11.24
CA LEU A 241 4.50 -9.96 11.72
C LEU A 241 4.43 -9.69 13.21
N GLN A 242 5.12 -10.50 14.00
CA GLN A 242 5.13 -10.34 15.46
C GLN A 242 5.83 -9.05 15.87
N PRO A 243 5.42 -8.41 16.99
CA PRO A 243 6.16 -7.26 17.49
C PRO A 243 7.61 -7.64 17.75
N PRO A 244 8.58 -6.86 17.24
CA PRO A 244 9.99 -7.15 17.41
C PRO A 244 10.51 -6.86 18.84
N GLY A 245 9.71 -6.24 19.69
CA GLY A 245 9.97 -5.90 21.09
C GLY A 245 8.71 -5.41 21.79
N GLN A 246 8.80 -5.17 23.09
CA GLN A 246 7.69 -4.61 23.87
C GLN A 246 7.55 -3.08 23.65
N ARG A 247 8.68 -2.37 23.52
CA ARG A 247 8.75 -0.95 23.20
C ARG A 247 9.54 -0.78 21.91
N ILE A 248 8.91 -0.25 20.88
CA ILE A 248 9.45 -0.13 19.53
C ILE A 248 9.65 1.34 19.22
N ALA A 249 10.92 1.80 19.11
CA ALA A 249 11.22 3.10 18.55
C ALA A 249 10.95 3.05 17.03
N LEU A 250 9.96 3.82 16.57
CA LEU A 250 9.57 3.87 15.16
C LEU A 250 9.96 5.22 14.57
N ALA A 251 10.81 5.22 13.54
CA ALA A 251 11.04 6.44 12.76
C ALA A 251 9.76 6.82 11.99
N GLU A 252 9.26 8.03 12.23
CA GLU A 252 7.99 8.50 11.65
C GLU A 252 8.07 10.00 11.34
N ASP A 253 8.31 10.33 10.07
CA ASP A 253 8.29 11.68 9.52
C ASP A 253 8.22 11.63 7.99
N GLY A 254 8.44 12.77 7.30
CA GLY A 254 8.36 12.84 5.83
C GLY A 254 9.33 11.92 5.08
N ALA A 255 10.42 11.46 5.71
CA ALA A 255 11.37 10.51 5.13
C ALA A 255 11.00 9.04 5.42
N PHE A 256 10.18 8.76 6.44
CA PHE A 256 9.90 7.42 6.95
C PHE A 256 8.39 7.21 7.18
N THR A 257 7.69 6.74 6.18
CA THR A 257 6.21 6.69 6.19
C THR A 257 5.63 5.36 5.72
N PHE A 258 6.44 4.46 5.14
CA PHE A 258 5.95 3.23 4.51
C PHE A 258 5.96 2.04 5.47
N LEU A 259 5.21 2.14 6.54
CA LEU A 259 4.84 0.99 7.38
C LEU A 259 3.40 0.61 7.09
N TYR A 260 3.14 -0.66 6.81
CA TYR A 260 1.77 -1.14 6.58
C TYR A 260 0.90 -0.92 7.82
N PRO A 261 -0.30 -0.31 7.68
CA PRO A 261 -1.17 -0.02 8.83
C PRO A 261 -1.53 -1.27 9.64
N HIS A 262 -1.71 -2.43 8.99
CA HIS A 262 -2.04 -3.67 9.69
C HIS A 262 -0.90 -4.17 10.58
N VAL A 263 0.35 -3.90 10.23
CA VAL A 263 1.52 -4.28 11.02
C VAL A 263 1.56 -3.48 12.33
N ALA A 264 1.50 -2.14 12.23
CA ALA A 264 1.49 -1.27 13.41
C ALA A 264 0.26 -1.54 14.31
N ALA A 265 -0.91 -1.75 13.70
CA ALA A 265 -2.14 -2.07 14.43
C ALA A 265 -2.03 -3.41 15.17
N TYR A 266 -1.45 -4.42 14.52
CA TYR A 266 -1.25 -5.72 15.16
C TYR A 266 -0.23 -5.65 16.30
N TRP A 267 0.89 -4.94 16.15
CA TRP A 267 1.87 -4.77 17.21
C TRP A 267 1.24 -4.16 18.48
N ARG A 268 0.44 -3.08 18.31
CA ARG A 268 -0.31 -2.48 19.44
C ARG A 268 -1.31 -3.46 20.05
N LYS A 269 -2.04 -4.20 19.21
CA LYS A 269 -3.01 -5.24 19.68
C LYS A 269 -2.33 -6.36 20.43
N ALA A 270 -1.11 -6.73 20.06
CA ALA A 270 -0.29 -7.74 20.73
C ALA A 270 0.39 -7.21 22.01
N GLY A 271 0.16 -5.94 22.38
CA GLY A 271 0.62 -5.33 23.62
C GLY A 271 1.94 -4.54 23.50
N ALA A 272 2.49 -4.37 22.29
CA ALA A 272 3.67 -3.55 22.12
C ALA A 272 3.31 -2.05 22.12
N GLU A 273 4.18 -1.25 22.71
CA GLU A 273 4.15 0.21 22.64
C GLU A 273 5.01 0.69 21.47
N ILE A 274 4.43 1.53 20.60
CA ILE A 274 5.16 2.20 19.53
C ILE A 274 5.48 3.62 19.99
N VAL A 275 6.77 3.93 20.04
CA VAL A 275 7.34 5.23 20.45
C VAL A 275 7.88 5.90 19.17
N PRO A 276 7.14 6.86 18.58
CA PRO A 276 7.60 7.53 17.37
C PRO A 276 8.74 8.49 17.68
N PHE A 277 9.63 8.68 16.73
CA PHE A 277 10.66 9.73 16.73
C PHE A 277 10.90 10.22 15.31
N SER A 278 11.36 11.47 15.15
CA SER A 278 11.60 12.11 13.85
C SER A 278 13.08 12.30 13.58
N PRO A 279 13.71 11.47 12.71
CA PRO A 279 15.07 11.72 12.23
C PRO A 279 15.24 13.10 11.58
N LEU A 280 14.23 13.59 10.85
CA LEU A 280 14.25 14.92 10.26
C LEU A 280 14.21 16.06 11.28
N ALA A 281 13.75 15.82 12.50
CA ALA A 281 13.84 16.77 13.61
C ALA A 281 15.11 16.59 14.45
N ASP A 282 16.07 15.79 13.97
CA ASP A 282 17.31 15.42 14.66
C ASP A 282 17.05 14.68 16.00
N GLU A 283 15.96 13.90 16.06
CA GLU A 283 15.61 13.06 17.21
C GLU A 283 16.30 11.70 17.12
N ALA A 284 16.72 11.18 18.27
CA ALA A 284 17.25 9.83 18.42
C ALA A 284 16.16 8.86 18.91
N PRO A 285 16.29 7.54 18.69
CA PRO A 285 15.41 6.56 19.31
C PRO A 285 15.51 6.64 20.85
N ASP A 286 14.37 6.52 21.53
CA ASP A 286 14.31 6.54 22.98
C ASP A 286 15.06 5.35 23.59
N ASP A 287 15.92 5.62 24.56
CA ASP A 287 16.77 4.61 25.20
C ASP A 287 15.98 3.58 26.04
N SER A 288 14.71 3.78 26.30
CA SER A 288 13.82 2.80 26.94
C SER A 288 13.22 1.76 25.96
N CYS A 289 13.44 1.93 24.64
CA CYS A 289 12.94 1.00 23.65
C CYS A 289 13.84 -0.22 23.48
N ASP A 290 13.22 -1.38 23.18
CA ASP A 290 13.91 -2.65 23.01
C ASP A 290 14.50 -2.81 21.60
N VAL A 291 13.90 -2.15 20.63
CA VAL A 291 14.20 -2.24 19.20
C VAL A 291 13.91 -0.92 18.51
N CYS A 292 14.66 -0.61 17.45
CA CYS A 292 14.41 0.51 16.57
C CYS A 292 14.02 0.02 15.16
N TRP A 293 12.97 0.61 14.60
CA TRP A 293 12.48 0.30 13.26
C TRP A 293 12.45 1.56 12.39
N LEU A 294 13.17 1.51 11.27
CA LEU A 294 13.16 2.54 10.24
C LEU A 294 12.38 2.00 9.05
N PRO A 295 11.13 2.43 8.84
CA PRO A 295 10.35 1.99 7.68
C PRO A 295 10.87 2.61 6.38
N GLY A 296 10.26 2.24 5.27
CA GLY A 296 10.52 2.90 4.00
C GLY A 296 9.95 4.32 3.92
N GLY A 297 10.23 4.97 2.82
CA GLY A 297 9.80 6.34 2.54
C GLY A 297 10.64 6.97 1.45
N TYR A 298 10.89 8.27 1.59
CA TYR A 298 11.61 9.10 0.61
C TYR A 298 12.86 9.77 1.21
N PRO A 299 13.84 9.00 1.75
CA PRO A 299 15.05 9.61 2.35
C PRO A 299 15.87 10.39 1.33
N GLU A 300 15.83 10.04 0.04
CA GLU A 300 16.53 10.75 -1.03
C GLU A 300 16.04 12.18 -1.22
N LEU A 301 14.82 12.52 -0.83
CA LEU A 301 14.29 13.89 -0.86
C LEU A 301 14.78 14.72 0.33
N HIS A 302 15.33 14.06 1.34
CA HIS A 302 15.73 14.65 2.61
C HIS A 302 17.18 14.33 2.99
N ALA A 303 17.98 13.82 2.04
CA ALA A 303 19.30 13.24 2.30
C ALA A 303 20.26 14.22 3.00
N GLY A 304 20.32 15.47 2.57
CA GLY A 304 21.16 16.49 3.22
C GLY A 304 20.73 16.80 4.66
N LYS A 305 19.42 16.77 4.93
CA LYS A 305 18.90 17.00 6.29
C LYS A 305 19.19 15.81 7.21
N LEU A 306 19.05 14.60 6.71
CA LEU A 306 19.40 13.37 7.43
C LEU A 306 20.91 13.30 7.73
N ALA A 307 21.77 13.65 6.75
CA ALA A 307 23.21 13.69 6.93
C ALA A 307 23.65 14.72 7.99
N ALA A 308 22.93 15.83 8.13
CA ALA A 308 23.22 16.89 9.09
C ALA A 308 22.67 16.61 10.50
N ALA A 309 21.86 15.56 10.70
CA ALA A 309 21.17 15.23 11.95
C ALA A 309 22.10 14.55 12.97
N ALA A 310 22.93 15.32 13.64
CA ALA A 310 24.01 14.83 14.50
C ALA A 310 23.54 14.03 15.72
N ASN A 311 22.42 14.44 16.35
CA ASN A 311 21.84 13.72 17.48
C ASN A 311 21.23 12.38 17.04
N PHE A 312 20.59 12.36 15.88
CA PHE A 312 20.08 11.14 15.26
C PHE A 312 21.23 10.16 15.00
N HIS A 313 22.32 10.58 14.34
CA HIS A 313 23.48 9.74 14.08
C HIS A 313 24.10 9.18 15.36
N ALA A 314 24.39 10.03 16.34
CA ALA A 314 24.97 9.60 17.60
C ALA A 314 24.05 8.66 18.39
N GLY A 315 22.74 8.94 18.38
CA GLY A 315 21.73 8.12 19.03
C GLY A 315 21.58 6.74 18.41
N MET A 316 21.53 6.68 17.07
CA MET A 316 21.45 5.41 16.33
C MET A 316 22.71 4.55 16.55
N ALA A 317 23.90 5.14 16.52
CA ALA A 317 25.15 4.43 16.82
C ALA A 317 25.17 3.86 18.24
N ARG A 318 24.75 4.64 19.23
CA ARG A 318 24.63 4.22 20.63
C ARG A 318 23.60 3.10 20.79
N PHE A 319 22.41 3.25 20.17
CA PHE A 319 21.33 2.26 20.23
C PHE A 319 21.75 0.94 19.60
N GLY A 320 22.30 0.96 18.37
CA GLY A 320 22.71 -0.22 17.61
C GLY A 320 23.90 -0.98 18.21
N ALA A 321 24.66 -0.37 19.12
CA ALA A 321 25.73 -1.05 19.83
C ALA A 321 25.23 -2.18 20.75
N THR A 322 23.98 -2.10 21.24
CA THR A 322 23.45 -3.03 22.25
C THR A 322 22.04 -3.56 21.95
N ARG A 323 21.33 -2.96 21.01
CA ARG A 323 19.91 -3.26 20.74
C ARG A 323 19.64 -3.41 19.24
N PRO A 324 18.63 -4.21 18.86
CA PRO A 324 18.30 -4.44 17.46
C PRO A 324 17.83 -3.17 16.75
N ILE A 325 18.32 -2.98 15.53
CA ILE A 325 17.82 -2.00 14.56
C ILE A 325 17.45 -2.75 13.28
N HIS A 326 16.28 -2.39 12.71
CA HIS A 326 15.89 -2.88 11.41
C HIS A 326 15.47 -1.72 10.50
N GLY A 327 15.94 -1.75 9.23
CA GLY A 327 15.57 -0.78 8.21
C GLY A 327 14.96 -1.46 6.99
N GLU A 328 13.83 -0.94 6.52
CA GLU A 328 13.20 -1.37 5.27
C GLU A 328 13.32 -0.27 4.21
N CYS A 329 13.67 -0.62 2.96
CA CYS A 329 13.70 0.28 1.80
C CYS A 329 14.43 1.61 2.11
N GLY A 330 13.70 2.71 2.32
CA GLY A 330 14.28 4.00 2.72
C GLY A 330 15.07 3.91 4.03
N GLY A 331 14.54 3.20 5.02
CA GLY A 331 15.24 2.94 6.27
C GLY A 331 16.54 2.15 6.07
N PHE A 332 16.53 1.17 5.17
CA PHE A 332 17.74 0.42 4.81
C PHE A 332 18.78 1.34 4.15
N MET A 333 18.37 2.22 3.23
CA MET A 333 19.28 3.17 2.60
C MET A 333 19.99 4.07 3.63
N VAL A 334 19.26 4.54 4.64
CA VAL A 334 19.80 5.41 5.70
C VAL A 334 20.73 4.65 6.66
N LEU A 335 20.56 3.34 6.83
CA LEU A 335 21.50 2.51 7.60
C LEU A 335 22.85 2.34 6.91
N GLY A 336 22.97 2.59 5.60
CA GLY A 336 24.19 2.49 4.83
C GLY A 336 25.23 3.57 5.12
N GLU A 337 26.36 3.55 4.40
CA GLU A 337 27.42 4.54 4.52
C GLU A 337 27.06 5.85 3.81
N ALA A 338 26.40 5.75 2.64
CA ALA A 338 26.11 6.92 1.81
C ALA A 338 24.85 6.73 0.95
N LEU A 339 24.21 7.86 0.66
CA LEU A 339 23.12 7.98 -0.28
C LEU A 339 23.42 9.10 -1.28
N GLU A 340 23.49 8.76 -2.57
CA GLU A 340 23.57 9.71 -3.66
C GLU A 340 22.15 10.06 -4.11
N ASP A 341 21.78 11.33 -4.02
CA ASP A 341 20.45 11.82 -4.39
C ASP A 341 20.22 11.93 -5.91
N ALA A 342 19.04 12.40 -6.31
CA ALA A 342 18.70 12.55 -7.71
C ALA A 342 19.50 13.63 -8.45
N SER A 343 20.16 14.56 -7.72
CA SER A 343 21.05 15.59 -8.28
C SER A 343 22.47 15.08 -8.49
N GLY A 344 22.80 13.91 -7.93
CA GLY A 344 24.13 13.33 -7.92
C GLY A 344 25.00 13.79 -6.74
N GLU A 345 24.41 14.47 -5.76
CA GLU A 345 25.08 14.81 -4.51
C GLU A 345 25.10 13.61 -3.58
N THR A 346 26.25 13.27 -3.03
CA THR A 346 26.42 12.16 -2.09
C THR A 346 26.40 12.67 -0.66
N HIS A 347 25.53 12.10 0.14
CA HIS A 347 25.33 12.44 1.54
C HIS A 347 25.76 11.27 2.42
N GLU A 348 26.51 11.56 3.48
CA GLU A 348 26.89 10.58 4.49
C GLU A 348 25.65 10.14 5.27
N MET A 349 25.48 8.82 5.44
CA MET A 349 24.39 8.23 6.19
C MET A 349 24.92 7.62 7.50
N LEU A 350 24.14 6.75 8.15
CA LEU A 350 24.48 6.26 9.48
C LEU A 350 25.74 5.36 9.54
N GLY A 351 26.18 4.75 8.43
CA GLY A 351 27.33 3.85 8.38
C GLY A 351 27.23 2.61 9.26
N LEU A 352 26.04 2.28 9.73
CA LEU A 352 25.78 1.09 10.55
C LEU A 352 25.83 -0.19 9.72
N LEU A 353 25.62 -0.09 8.41
CA LEU A 353 25.83 -1.12 7.40
C LEU A 353 26.77 -0.55 6.32
N GLY A 354 27.53 -1.41 5.65
CA GLY A 354 28.63 -0.99 4.76
C GLY A 354 28.22 -0.78 3.29
N HIS A 355 26.95 -0.66 2.99
CA HIS A 355 26.48 -0.42 1.62
C HIS A 355 26.30 1.07 1.34
N ALA A 356 26.29 1.41 0.06
CA ALA A 356 25.90 2.75 -0.42
C ALA A 356 24.84 2.61 -1.51
N THR A 357 23.99 3.64 -1.63
CA THR A 357 22.87 3.67 -2.58
C THR A 357 22.86 4.93 -3.42
N SER A 358 22.26 4.88 -4.61
CA SER A 358 22.20 6.00 -5.55
C SER A 358 20.84 6.10 -6.23
N PHE A 359 20.36 7.32 -6.38
CA PHE A 359 19.21 7.72 -7.20
C PHE A 359 19.63 8.43 -8.51
N ALA A 360 20.91 8.63 -8.79
CA ALA A 360 21.39 9.32 -9.99
C ALA A 360 20.98 8.60 -11.29
N LYS A 361 20.96 7.27 -11.26
CA LYS A 361 20.45 6.43 -12.36
C LYS A 361 19.30 5.56 -11.85
N ARG A 362 18.08 6.04 -12.01
CA ARG A 362 16.89 5.35 -11.54
C ARG A 362 16.66 4.03 -12.28
N LYS A 363 16.50 2.94 -11.55
CA LYS A 363 16.05 1.65 -12.08
C LYS A 363 14.94 1.12 -11.18
N MET A 364 13.77 0.90 -11.76
CA MET A 364 12.64 0.35 -11.02
C MET A 364 12.91 -1.11 -10.61
N ASN A 365 12.86 -1.37 -9.32
CA ASN A 365 12.82 -2.70 -8.73
C ASN A 365 11.43 -2.85 -8.12
N LEU A 366 10.65 -3.77 -8.68
CA LEU A 366 9.24 -3.95 -8.31
C LEU A 366 8.92 -5.44 -8.26
N GLY A 367 8.23 -5.87 -7.22
CA GLY A 367 7.60 -7.18 -7.18
C GLY A 367 7.51 -7.77 -5.79
N TYR A 368 6.76 -8.85 -5.71
CA TYR A 368 6.68 -9.65 -4.50
C TYR A 368 7.98 -10.35 -4.18
N ARG A 369 8.25 -10.50 -2.89
CA ARG A 369 9.43 -11.19 -2.35
C ARG A 369 9.03 -12.17 -1.27
N GLU A 370 9.57 -13.39 -1.36
CA GLU A 370 9.58 -14.33 -0.25
C GLU A 370 11.01 -14.43 0.26
N ALA A 371 11.20 -14.11 1.54
CA ALA A 371 12.49 -14.03 2.20
C ALA A 371 12.62 -15.18 3.22
N ARG A 372 13.66 -16.00 3.08
CA ARG A 372 14.07 -16.95 4.12
C ARG A 372 15.20 -16.32 4.93
N LEU A 373 14.94 -16.02 6.19
CA LEU A 373 15.92 -15.36 7.06
C LEU A 373 17.13 -16.27 7.33
N ARG A 374 18.35 -15.72 7.23
CA ARG A 374 19.61 -16.43 7.49
C ARG A 374 20.04 -16.37 8.95
N ALA A 375 19.46 -15.46 9.73
CA ALA A 375 19.73 -15.29 11.16
C ALA A 375 18.51 -14.69 11.86
N ASP A 376 18.52 -14.72 13.20
CA ASP A 376 17.56 -14.00 14.02
C ASP A 376 17.69 -12.48 13.77
N CYS A 377 16.56 -11.80 13.59
CA CYS A 377 16.48 -10.37 13.39
C CYS A 377 15.07 -9.86 13.78
N PRO A 378 14.80 -8.55 13.78
CA PRO A 378 13.48 -8.02 14.11
C PRO A 378 12.31 -8.54 13.25
N LEU A 379 12.59 -9.10 12.05
CA LEU A 379 11.57 -9.76 11.23
C LEU A 379 11.18 -11.17 11.72
N GLY A 380 12.05 -11.84 12.48
CA GLY A 380 11.80 -13.19 12.98
C GLY A 380 13.06 -14.00 13.24
N ALA A 381 12.87 -15.26 13.61
CA ALA A 381 13.96 -16.21 13.85
C ALA A 381 14.58 -16.71 12.55
N GLN A 382 15.81 -17.23 12.63
CA GLN A 382 16.50 -17.90 11.52
C GLN A 382 15.59 -18.97 10.88
N GLY A 383 15.55 -19.00 9.57
CA GLY A 383 14.74 -19.93 8.78
C GLY A 383 13.29 -19.51 8.60
N ALA A 384 12.80 -18.46 9.29
CA ALA A 384 11.47 -17.95 9.08
C ALA A 384 11.28 -17.47 7.63
N LEU A 385 10.08 -17.71 7.09
CA LEU A 385 9.67 -17.22 5.79
C LEU A 385 8.82 -15.96 5.97
N ILE A 386 9.24 -14.87 5.33
CA ILE A 386 8.55 -13.59 5.33
C ILE A 386 8.16 -13.25 3.90
N ARG A 387 6.89 -12.90 3.68
CA ARG A 387 6.42 -12.35 2.42
C ARG A 387 6.33 -10.85 2.51
N GLY A 388 6.74 -10.20 1.44
CA GLY A 388 6.75 -8.76 1.34
C GLY A 388 6.76 -8.29 -0.10
N HIS A 389 6.98 -7.01 -0.26
CA HIS A 389 7.00 -6.34 -1.55
C HIS A 389 8.18 -5.38 -1.64
N GLU A 390 8.80 -5.35 -2.78
CA GLU A 390 9.89 -4.43 -3.10
C GLU A 390 9.41 -3.44 -4.15
N PHE A 391 9.58 -2.15 -3.88
CA PHE A 391 9.28 -1.07 -4.81
C PHE A 391 10.18 0.12 -4.54
N HIS A 392 11.27 0.24 -5.28
CA HIS A 392 12.20 1.35 -5.19
C HIS A 392 12.92 1.61 -6.50
N TYR A 393 13.52 2.80 -6.63
CA TYR A 393 14.32 3.21 -7.78
C TYR A 393 15.81 3.33 -7.47
N ALA A 394 16.18 3.21 -6.20
CA ALA A 394 17.58 3.23 -5.77
C ALA A 394 18.34 2.02 -6.32
N GLN A 395 19.62 2.23 -6.60
CA GLN A 395 20.57 1.18 -6.91
C GLN A 395 21.66 1.12 -5.84
N MET A 396 22.14 -0.06 -5.54
CA MET A 396 23.33 -0.22 -4.72
C MET A 396 24.56 0.09 -5.54
N THR A 397 25.43 0.97 -5.00
CA THR A 397 26.70 1.36 -5.62
C THR A 397 27.91 0.74 -4.89
N ALA A 398 27.71 0.33 -3.64
CA ALA A 398 28.67 -0.46 -2.86
C ALA A 398 27.92 -1.45 -1.98
N THR A 399 28.51 -2.61 -1.72
CA THR A 399 27.87 -3.70 -0.95
C THR A 399 28.47 -3.90 0.43
N GLY A 400 29.66 -3.36 0.72
CA GLY A 400 30.35 -3.60 1.98
C GLY A 400 30.74 -5.09 2.19
N ASN A 401 31.07 -5.42 3.45
CA ASN A 401 31.44 -6.78 3.88
C ASN A 401 30.47 -7.35 4.89
N ASP A 402 29.22 -6.85 4.91
CA ASP A 402 28.20 -7.29 5.83
C ASP A 402 27.63 -8.67 5.45
N GLU A 403 27.14 -9.39 6.42
CA GLU A 403 26.51 -10.69 6.18
C GLU A 403 25.13 -10.49 5.53
N PRO A 404 24.74 -11.33 4.57
CA PRO A 404 23.41 -11.25 4.00
C PRO A 404 22.33 -11.60 5.02
N LEU A 405 21.20 -10.84 4.96
CA LEU A 405 20.07 -11.01 5.87
C LEU A 405 19.20 -12.21 5.50
N ALA A 406 18.91 -12.39 4.22
CA ALA A 406 17.95 -13.38 3.74
C ALA A 406 18.30 -13.92 2.36
N ASP A 407 17.78 -15.12 2.04
CA ASP A 407 17.67 -15.62 0.68
C ASP A 407 16.30 -15.23 0.13
N LEU A 408 16.28 -14.49 -0.98
CA LEU A 408 15.06 -14.06 -1.62
C LEU A 408 14.67 -14.94 -2.79
N ALA A 409 13.36 -15.15 -2.92
CA ALA A 409 12.71 -15.60 -4.14
C ALA A 409 11.70 -14.54 -4.61
N ASP A 410 11.38 -14.54 -5.91
CA ASP A 410 10.31 -13.73 -6.46
C ASP A 410 8.91 -14.30 -6.10
N GLY A 411 7.86 -13.61 -6.54
CA GLY A 411 6.49 -14.03 -6.27
C GLY A 411 6.09 -15.38 -6.90
N GLN A 412 6.90 -15.94 -7.79
CA GLN A 412 6.71 -17.24 -8.43
C GLN A 412 7.59 -18.33 -7.83
N GLY A 413 8.42 -17.99 -6.81
CA GLY A 413 9.35 -18.89 -6.16
C GLY A 413 10.71 -19.05 -6.88
N ASN A 414 11.00 -18.24 -7.91
CA ASN A 414 12.31 -18.25 -8.54
C ASN A 414 13.35 -17.59 -7.65
N PRO A 415 14.53 -18.22 -7.40
CA PRO A 415 15.57 -17.65 -6.56
C PRO A 415 16.09 -16.31 -7.15
N ILE A 416 16.14 -15.28 -6.31
CA ILE A 416 16.80 -14.01 -6.61
C ILE A 416 18.23 -14.01 -6.05
N GLY A 417 18.44 -14.69 -4.92
CA GLY A 417 19.73 -14.80 -4.24
C GLY A 417 19.72 -14.12 -2.87
N ALA A 418 20.91 -14.00 -2.29
CA ALA A 418 21.10 -13.35 -1.01
C ALA A 418 20.86 -11.85 -1.09
N SER A 419 20.14 -11.28 -0.13
CA SER A 419 19.74 -9.87 -0.12
C SER A 419 19.58 -9.33 1.30
N GLY A 420 19.60 -7.98 1.38
CA GLY A 420 19.68 -7.28 2.64
C GLY A 420 21.01 -7.55 3.35
N TYR A 421 21.27 -6.82 4.41
CA TYR A 421 22.51 -6.97 5.18
C TYR A 421 22.24 -6.99 6.67
N ARG A 422 23.20 -7.56 7.41
CA ARG A 422 23.26 -7.51 8.86
C ARG A 422 24.68 -7.32 9.36
N ARG A 423 24.84 -6.54 10.43
CA ARG A 423 26.10 -6.33 11.17
C ARG A 423 25.77 -6.20 12.65
N GLY A 424 26.22 -7.14 13.49
CA GLY A 424 25.87 -7.12 14.91
C GLY A 424 24.36 -7.16 15.15
N HIS A 425 23.84 -6.10 15.77
CA HIS A 425 22.41 -5.94 16.04
C HIS A 425 21.64 -5.22 14.93
N VAL A 426 22.32 -4.73 13.90
CA VAL A 426 21.70 -3.97 12.81
C VAL A 426 21.39 -4.85 11.63
N SER A 427 20.20 -4.72 11.08
CA SER A 427 19.74 -5.42 9.87
C SER A 427 18.92 -4.51 8.97
N GLY A 428 18.86 -4.82 7.69
CA GLY A 428 18.01 -4.08 6.77
C GLY A 428 17.90 -4.73 5.39
N THR A 429 16.86 -4.35 4.66
CA THR A 429 16.54 -4.88 3.35
C THR A 429 15.72 -3.90 2.53
N PHE A 430 15.72 -4.04 1.19
CA PHE A 430 14.86 -3.22 0.34
C PHE A 430 13.38 -3.66 0.33
N PHE A 431 13.09 -4.94 0.60
CA PHE A 431 11.68 -5.34 0.63
C PHE A 431 11.00 -4.90 1.92
N HIS A 432 9.71 -4.60 1.82
CA HIS A 432 8.85 -4.31 2.96
C HIS A 432 8.12 -5.58 3.38
N ALA A 433 8.21 -5.93 4.64
CA ALA A 433 7.57 -7.12 5.17
C ALA A 433 6.06 -6.91 5.35
N ILE A 434 5.25 -7.88 4.90
CA ILE A 434 3.79 -7.84 4.98
C ILE A 434 3.27 -8.86 5.99
N ALA A 435 3.73 -10.10 5.88
CA ALA A 435 3.27 -11.20 6.72
C ALA A 435 4.32 -12.32 6.79
N ARG A 436 4.18 -13.19 7.77
CA ARG A 436 4.88 -14.48 7.79
C ARG A 436 4.20 -15.44 6.81
N ALA A 437 4.99 -16.23 6.11
CA ALA A 437 4.47 -17.33 5.33
C ALA A 437 4.46 -18.58 6.21
N SER A 438 3.34 -19.31 6.20
CA SER A 438 3.33 -20.67 6.76
C SER A 438 4.23 -21.56 5.91
N ALA A 439 5.07 -22.37 6.55
CA ALA A 439 5.96 -23.34 5.89
C ALA A 439 5.16 -24.41 5.15
#